data_3fbb8eb580131b7c253527721f4a39f6
#
_entry.id   3fbb8eb580131b7c253527721f4a39f6
#
_cell.length_a   1.000
_cell.length_b   1.000
_cell.length_c   1.000
_cell.angle_alpha   90.00
_cell.angle_beta   90.00
_cell.angle_gamma   90.00
#
_symmetry.space_group_name_H-M   'P 1'
#
loop_
_entity.id
_entity.type
_entity.pdbx_description
1 polymer ?
#
loop_
_entity_poly.entity_id
_entity_poly.type
_entity_poly.pdbx_seq_one_letter_code
_entity_poly.pdbx_strand_id
1 'polypeptide(L)'
;FKKFGEIYFSTIFENKIKAWHLHKESHLNYACISGSVKLVLFDNREGSSSKNMYQEIILSQQNYNLVTIPPNIWNGFKGLNFKESIIANCLTLPHNESEMVRKDPDDKIFNYRW
;
A
#
# COMPACT_ATOMS: atom_id res chain seq x y z
N PHE A 1 -14.84 5.55 -0.08
CA PHE A 1 -14.43 6.16 -1.35
C PHE A 1 -15.31 7.35 -1.63
N LYS A 2 -14.75 8.54 -1.65
CA LYS A 2 -15.52 9.78 -1.75
C LYS A 2 -15.28 10.57 -3.03
N LYS A 3 -14.13 10.40 -3.69
CA LYS A 3 -13.73 11.22 -4.81
C LYS A 3 -12.78 10.43 -5.69
N PHE A 4 -12.99 10.53 -6.99
CA PHE A 4 -12.09 9.91 -7.96
C PHE A 4 -11.05 10.93 -8.44
N GLY A 5 -9.79 10.59 -8.30
CA GLY A 5 -8.70 11.37 -8.88
C GLY A 5 -8.07 10.63 -10.04
N GLU A 6 -7.67 9.40 -9.79
CA GLU A 6 -6.96 8.60 -10.79
C GLU A 6 -7.04 7.12 -10.39
N ILE A 7 -6.99 6.24 -11.38
CA ILE A 7 -6.83 4.81 -11.13
C ILE A 7 -5.64 4.30 -11.91
N TYR A 8 -4.82 3.44 -11.28
CA TYR A 8 -3.78 2.73 -12.00
C TYR A 8 -3.65 1.31 -11.47
N PHE A 9 -3.01 0.49 -12.30
CA PHE A 9 -2.78 -0.91 -11.99
C PHE A 9 -1.28 -1.12 -11.81
N SER A 10 -0.93 -1.90 -10.80
CA SER A 10 0.44 -2.23 -10.50
C SER A 10 0.58 -3.74 -10.50
N THR A 11 1.67 -4.26 -11.07
CA THR A 11 1.95 -5.69 -11.05
C THR A 11 3.09 -5.97 -10.11
N ILE A 12 3.10 -7.16 -9.53
CA ILE A 12 4.21 -7.60 -8.70
C ILE A 12 4.43 -9.10 -8.86
N PHE A 13 5.70 -9.49 -9.04
CA PHE A 13 6.06 -10.90 -9.14
C PHE A 13 6.14 -11.55 -7.77
N GLU A 14 6.02 -12.88 -7.76
CA GLU A 14 6.09 -13.68 -6.55
C GLU A 14 7.34 -13.35 -5.73
N ASN A 15 7.16 -13.16 -4.42
CA ASN A 15 8.21 -12.86 -3.44
C ASN A 15 8.92 -11.52 -3.64
N LYS A 16 8.50 -10.70 -4.61
CA LYS A 16 9.05 -9.36 -4.77
C LYS A 16 8.33 -8.39 -3.85
N ILE A 17 9.02 -7.32 -3.49
CA ILE A 17 8.53 -6.32 -2.54
C ILE A 17 8.51 -4.98 -3.24
N LYS A 18 7.37 -4.28 -3.13
CA LYS A 18 7.24 -2.88 -3.55
C LYS A 18 6.88 -2.07 -2.31
N ALA A 19 7.86 -1.46 -1.68
CA ALA A 19 7.71 -0.68 -0.45
C ALA A 19 8.80 0.40 -0.43
N TRP A 20 8.66 1.44 0.27
CA TRP A 20 7.54 1.97 1.04
C TRP A 20 7.07 3.24 0.37
N HIS A 21 5.78 3.49 0.39
CA HIS A 21 5.19 4.71 -0.17
C HIS A 21 4.32 5.38 0.87
N LEU A 22 4.27 6.71 0.81
CA LEU A 22 3.40 7.51 1.65
C LEU A 22 2.84 8.63 0.80
N HIS A 23 1.53 8.83 0.85
CA HIS A 23 0.87 9.97 0.22
C HIS A 23 0.50 10.98 1.29
N LYS A 24 0.79 12.25 1.04
CA LYS A 24 0.53 13.31 2.01
C LYS A 24 -0.91 13.80 1.98
N GLU A 25 -1.57 13.68 0.84
CA GLU A 25 -2.90 14.26 0.63
C GLU A 25 -3.91 13.25 0.10
N SER A 26 -3.49 12.33 -0.76
CA SER A 26 -4.40 11.39 -1.40
C SER A 26 -4.76 10.24 -0.48
N HIS A 27 -6.02 9.83 -0.52
CA HIS A 27 -6.44 8.53 0.01
C HIS A 27 -6.20 7.48 -1.07
N LEU A 28 -5.76 6.31 -0.66
CA LEU A 28 -5.55 5.17 -1.55
C LEU A 28 -6.66 4.16 -1.35
N ASN A 29 -7.06 3.51 -2.42
CA ASN A 29 -8.07 2.45 -2.35
C ASN A 29 -7.54 1.26 -3.15
N TYR A 30 -7.00 0.27 -2.45
CA TYR A 30 -6.36 -0.90 -3.04
C TYR A 30 -7.31 -2.08 -3.12
N ALA A 31 -7.28 -2.76 -4.25
CA ALA A 31 -7.91 -4.07 -4.41
C ALA A 31 -6.98 -4.98 -5.21
N CYS A 32 -6.86 -6.22 -4.80
CA CYS A 32 -6.11 -7.23 -5.55
C CYS A 32 -7.04 -7.88 -6.55
N ILE A 33 -6.88 -7.57 -7.83
CA ILE A 33 -7.78 -8.05 -8.87
C ILE A 33 -7.32 -9.37 -9.50
N SER A 34 -6.07 -9.75 -9.28
CA SER A 34 -5.54 -11.03 -9.73
C SER A 34 -4.37 -11.40 -8.85
N GLY A 35 -4.27 -12.66 -8.48
CA GLY A 35 -3.19 -13.16 -7.64
C GLY A 35 -3.41 -12.94 -6.16
N SER A 36 -2.33 -12.73 -5.43
CA SER A 36 -2.36 -12.58 -3.99
C SER A 36 -1.17 -11.74 -3.52
N VAL A 37 -1.43 -10.81 -2.60
CA VAL A 37 -0.39 -9.98 -2.03
C VAL A 37 -0.57 -9.83 -0.52
N LYS A 38 0.55 -9.57 0.17
CA LYS A 38 0.53 -9.09 1.54
C LYS A 38 0.72 -7.58 1.50
N LEU A 39 -0.30 -6.85 1.92
CA LEU A 39 -0.26 -5.40 2.08
C LEU A 39 0.13 -5.10 3.52
N VAL A 40 1.12 -4.22 3.70
CA VAL A 40 1.58 -3.83 5.03
C VAL A 40 1.44 -2.33 5.18
N LEU A 41 0.84 -1.92 6.29
CA LEU A 41 0.66 -0.52 6.65
C LEU A 41 1.50 -0.22 7.89
N PHE A 42 2.10 0.96 7.92
CA PHE A 42 2.89 1.41 9.07
C PHE A 42 2.54 2.85 9.39
N ASP A 43 2.18 3.09 10.64
CA ASP A 43 1.83 4.42 11.13
C ASP A 43 3.03 5.02 11.88
N ASN A 44 3.58 6.10 11.31
CA ASN A 44 4.71 6.82 11.92
C ASN A 44 4.33 8.25 12.29
N ARG A 45 3.03 8.55 12.40
CA ARG A 45 2.56 9.91 12.68
C ARG A 45 2.76 10.28 14.15
N GLU A 46 3.29 11.47 14.40
CA GLU A 46 3.39 11.98 15.75
C GLU A 46 2.00 12.20 16.34
N GLY A 47 1.83 11.82 17.59
CA GLY A 47 0.55 11.97 18.30
C GLY A 47 -0.51 10.95 17.94
N SER A 48 -0.24 10.04 17.01
CA SER A 48 -1.19 8.97 16.67
C SER A 48 -1.21 7.90 17.75
N SER A 49 -2.40 7.40 18.08
CA SER A 49 -2.54 6.30 19.04
C SER A 49 -1.97 4.99 18.50
N SER A 50 -1.82 4.87 17.17
CA SER A 50 -1.25 3.68 16.53
C SER A 50 0.19 3.90 16.06
N LYS A 51 0.87 4.93 16.56
CA LYS A 51 2.26 5.20 16.17
C LYS A 51 3.14 3.97 16.39
N ASN A 52 3.96 3.67 15.38
CA ASN A 52 4.90 2.54 15.33
C ASN A 52 4.21 1.17 15.21
N MET A 53 2.93 1.13 14.91
CA MET A 53 2.20 -0.12 14.70
C MET A 53 2.17 -0.52 13.24
N TYR A 54 2.28 -1.82 12.99
CA TYR A 54 2.15 -2.42 11.67
C TYR A 54 0.84 -3.17 11.58
N GLN A 55 0.24 -3.14 10.39
CA GLN A 55 -0.92 -3.94 10.07
C GLN A 55 -0.65 -4.71 8.79
N GLU A 56 -0.89 -6.01 8.81
CA GLU A 56 -0.72 -6.88 7.64
C GLU A 56 -2.09 -7.33 7.16
N ILE A 57 -2.31 -7.24 5.86
CA ILE A 57 -3.57 -7.62 5.24
C ILE A 57 -3.25 -8.47 4.02
N ILE A 58 -3.81 -9.68 3.97
CA ILE A 58 -3.67 -10.53 2.79
C ILE A 58 -4.84 -10.21 1.86
N LEU A 59 -4.52 -9.82 0.64
CA LEU A 59 -5.52 -9.54 -0.40
C LEU A 59 -5.39 -10.59 -1.49
N SER A 60 -6.51 -11.19 -1.86
CA SER A 60 -6.59 -12.24 -2.88
C SER A 60 -8.01 -12.34 -3.39
N GLN A 61 -8.25 -13.24 -4.35
CA GLN A 61 -9.61 -13.51 -4.83
C GLN A 61 -10.48 -14.11 -3.72
N GLN A 62 -9.89 -14.95 -2.86
CA GLN A 62 -10.62 -15.60 -1.76
C GLN A 62 -10.84 -14.65 -0.58
N ASN A 63 -10.00 -13.65 -0.44
CA ASN A 63 -10.11 -12.64 0.61
C ASN A 63 -10.13 -11.26 -0.07
N TYR A 64 -11.16 -11.06 -0.89
CA TYR A 64 -11.28 -9.84 -1.68
C TYR A 64 -11.83 -8.71 -0.83
N ASN A 65 -11.03 -7.68 -0.63
CA ASN A 65 -11.39 -6.49 0.13
C ASN A 65 -10.89 -5.25 -0.57
N LEU A 66 -11.64 -4.19 -0.45
CA LEU A 66 -11.16 -2.86 -0.80
C LEU A 66 -10.57 -2.24 0.47
N VAL A 67 -9.28 -1.92 0.41
CA VAL A 67 -8.59 -1.31 1.56
C VAL A 67 -8.38 0.16 1.28
N THR A 68 -8.92 1.01 2.15
CA THR A 68 -8.74 2.46 2.06
C THR A 68 -7.65 2.88 3.03
N ILE A 69 -6.63 3.56 2.51
CA ILE A 69 -5.50 4.04 3.30
C ILE A 69 -5.54 5.56 3.31
N PRO A 70 -5.66 6.16 4.50
CA PRO A 70 -5.66 7.63 4.60
C PRO A 70 -4.26 8.21 4.34
N PRO A 71 -4.16 9.53 4.11
CA PRO A 71 -2.86 10.17 3.96
C PRO A 71 -1.95 9.94 5.16
N ASN A 72 -0.64 10.01 4.90
CA ASN A 72 0.42 9.95 5.91
C ASN A 72 0.58 8.58 6.58
N ILE A 73 0.12 7.52 5.91
CA ILE A 73 0.38 6.14 6.33
C ILE A 73 1.32 5.50 5.32
N TRP A 74 2.43 4.94 5.80
CA TRP A 74 3.34 4.19 4.96
C TRP A 74 2.71 2.87 4.55
N ASN A 75 2.89 2.49 3.31
CA ASN A 75 2.38 1.22 2.82
C ASN A 75 3.34 0.57 1.85
N GLY A 76 3.21 -0.73 1.72
CA GLY A 76 3.97 -1.51 0.78
C GLY A 76 3.33 -2.87 0.62
N PHE A 77 3.72 -3.62 -0.40
CA PHE A 77 3.19 -4.96 -0.58
C PHE A 77 4.23 -5.92 -1.13
N LYS A 78 3.96 -7.19 -0.88
CA LYS A 78 4.78 -8.32 -1.34
C LYS A 78 3.90 -9.28 -2.12
N GLY A 79 4.38 -9.72 -3.29
CA GLY A 79 3.70 -10.74 -4.07
C GLY A 79 3.78 -12.09 -3.37
N LEU A 80 2.65 -12.81 -3.35
CA LEU A 80 2.55 -14.13 -2.73
C LEU A 80 2.36 -15.17 -3.85
N ASN A 81 2.17 -16.34 -3.56
CA ASN A 81 1.86 -17.61 -4.24
C ASN A 81 1.56 -17.63 -5.77
N PHE A 82 1.59 -16.52 -6.47
CA PHE A 82 1.31 -16.44 -7.91
C PHE A 82 2.50 -15.83 -8.63
N LYS A 83 2.77 -16.29 -9.85
CA LYS A 83 3.87 -15.77 -10.65
C LYS A 83 3.78 -14.24 -10.75
N GLU A 84 2.57 -13.72 -10.95
CA GLU A 84 2.33 -12.29 -11.04
C GLU A 84 0.98 -11.96 -10.39
N SER A 85 0.93 -10.88 -9.66
CA SER A 85 -0.31 -10.37 -9.06
C SER A 85 -0.55 -8.96 -9.53
N ILE A 86 -1.81 -8.55 -9.57
CA ILE A 86 -2.23 -7.23 -10.06
C ILE A 86 -3.03 -6.54 -8.97
N ILE A 87 -2.60 -5.33 -8.63
CA ILE A 87 -3.26 -4.45 -7.67
C ILE A 87 -3.85 -3.27 -8.42
N ALA A 88 -5.13 -2.98 -8.18
CA ALA A 88 -5.74 -1.73 -8.61
C ALA A 88 -5.65 -0.73 -7.46
N ASN A 89 -5.29 0.50 -7.77
CA ASN A 89 -5.27 1.59 -6.79
C ASN A 89 -6.07 2.75 -7.35
N CYS A 90 -7.13 3.12 -6.65
CA CYS A 90 -7.96 4.26 -6.99
C CYS A 90 -7.65 5.39 -5.99
N LEU A 91 -7.03 6.45 -6.49
CA LEU A 91 -6.62 7.58 -5.66
C LEU A 91 -7.68 8.68 -5.70
N THR A 92 -7.76 9.46 -4.63
CA THR A 92 -8.71 10.58 -4.56
C THR A 92 -8.18 11.83 -5.25
N LEU A 93 -6.88 11.87 -5.57
CA LEU A 93 -6.26 12.99 -6.28
C LEU A 93 -5.50 12.49 -7.50
N PRO A 94 -5.40 13.28 -8.57
CA PRO A 94 -4.55 12.94 -9.70
C PRO A 94 -3.09 12.82 -9.28
N HIS A 95 -2.30 12.10 -10.08
CA HIS A 95 -0.89 11.89 -9.79
C HIS A 95 -0.14 13.23 -9.61
N ASN A 96 0.60 13.34 -8.51
CA ASN A 96 1.43 14.50 -8.21
C ASN A 96 2.64 14.01 -7.41
N GLU A 97 3.81 14.06 -8.03
CA GLU A 97 5.06 13.58 -7.42
C GLU A 97 5.37 14.29 -6.09
N SER A 98 4.98 15.56 -5.96
CA SER A 98 5.31 16.33 -4.74
C SER A 98 4.51 15.90 -3.52
N GLU A 99 3.41 15.17 -3.69
CA GLU A 99 2.60 14.71 -2.55
C GLU A 99 2.98 13.30 -2.11
N MET A 100 3.83 12.61 -2.85
CA MET A 100 4.23 11.23 -2.55
C MET A 100 5.68 11.16 -2.07
N VAL A 101 5.92 10.35 -1.04
CA VAL A 101 7.26 10.08 -0.50
C VAL A 101 7.55 8.59 -0.66
N ARG A 102 8.79 8.28 -1.04
CA ARG A 102 9.27 6.89 -1.15
C ARG A 102 10.46 6.68 -0.24
N LYS A 103 10.55 5.47 0.33
CA LYS A 103 11.71 5.00 1.08
C LYS A 103 11.98 3.54 0.74
N ASP A 104 13.23 3.12 0.91
CA ASP A 104 13.61 1.74 0.63
C ASP A 104 13.00 0.76 1.62
N PRO A 105 12.78 -0.50 1.21
CA PRO A 105 12.25 -1.52 2.12
C PRO A 105 13.08 -1.73 3.37
N ASP A 106 14.38 -1.48 3.31
CA ASP A 106 15.32 -1.66 4.41
C ASP A 106 15.67 -0.36 5.13
N ASP A 107 14.95 0.73 4.86
CA ASP A 107 15.16 1.98 5.56
C ASP A 107 14.97 1.77 7.07
N LYS A 108 15.83 2.40 7.87
CA LYS A 108 15.91 2.16 9.32
C LYS A 108 14.70 2.61 10.10
N ILE A 109 13.84 3.47 9.54
CA ILE A 109 12.62 3.85 10.24
C ILE A 109 11.63 2.70 10.31
N PHE A 110 11.77 1.72 9.42
CA PHE A 110 10.92 0.52 9.41
C PHE A 110 11.66 -0.64 10.05
N ASN A 111 11.13 -1.13 11.13
CA ASN A 111 11.64 -2.34 11.77
C ASN A 111 10.75 -3.50 11.34
N TYR A 112 10.71 -3.73 10.04
CA TYR A 112 9.80 -4.71 9.45
C TYR A 112 10.56 -5.69 8.57
N ARG A 113 10.28 -6.97 8.76
CA ARG A 113 10.89 -8.04 7.97
C ARG A 113 9.80 -8.65 7.07
N TRP A 114 10.00 -8.45 5.78
CA TRP A 114 9.07 -8.97 4.79
C TRP A 114 9.22 -10.49 4.64
#